data_47eedd051b6e08cf8d3812aab79eb957
#
_entry.id   47eedd051b6e08cf8d3812aab79eb957
#
_cell.length_a   1.000
_cell.length_b   1.000
_cell.length_c   1.000
_cell.angle_alpha   90.00
_cell.angle_beta   90.00
_cell.angle_gamma   90.00
#
_symmetry.space_group_name_H-M   'P 1'
#
loop_
_entity.id
_entity.type
_entity.pdbx_description
1 polymer ?
#
loop_
_entity_poly.entity_id
_entity_poly.type
_entity_poly.pdbx_seq_one_letter_code
_entity_poly.pdbx_strand_id
1 'polypeptide(L)'
;MAISTDYISSSLRNLYGSTVTSAELKAWCAMNGTTYQTVSKKLDQFKAGRGKWNLDVTPQKVEEIERTYEAPAAMPAVEQNLIPEKDDTFVKFGNYGDIKKIIESRLFYPTFITGLSGNGKTFSVEQACAQLGREMIRVNLTIETDEDDLIGGFRLVNGETVWHNGPVIEALQRGAILLLDEIDLASNKILCLQS
;
A
#
# COMPACT_ATOMS: atom_id res chain seq x y z
N MET A 1 36.93 29.79 -0.71
CA MET A 1 37.08 29.08 0.56
C MET A 1 35.73 28.50 0.99
N ALA A 2 35.68 27.23 1.39
CA ALA A 2 34.44 26.62 1.86
C ALA A 2 34.21 27.07 3.31
N ILE A 3 33.17 27.90 3.53
CA ILE A 3 32.81 28.38 4.86
C ILE A 3 32.27 27.19 5.67
N SER A 4 32.80 26.93 6.87
CA SER A 4 32.37 25.82 7.73
C SER A 4 30.98 26.09 8.33
N THR A 5 30.25 25.01 8.66
CA THR A 5 28.92 25.11 9.27
C THR A 5 28.99 25.79 10.64
N ASP A 6 30.03 25.51 11.40
CA ASP A 6 30.24 26.11 12.73
C ASP A 6 30.48 27.64 12.70
N TYR A 7 31.21 28.10 11.69
CA TYR A 7 31.38 29.54 11.47
C TYR A 7 30.05 30.21 11.11
N ILE A 8 29.24 29.58 10.21
CA ILE A 8 27.95 30.11 9.82
C ILE A 8 27.01 30.21 11.02
N SER A 9 26.90 29.13 11.81
CA SER A 9 26.00 29.09 12.96
C SER A 9 26.43 30.10 14.07
N SER A 10 27.73 30.21 14.36
CA SER A 10 28.26 31.16 15.34
C SER A 10 28.04 32.60 14.88
N SER A 11 28.32 32.91 13.62
CA SER A 11 28.15 34.24 13.07
C SER A 11 26.67 34.68 13.02
N LEU A 12 25.78 33.79 12.67
CA LEU A 12 24.32 34.05 12.65
C LEU A 12 23.81 34.24 14.10
N ARG A 13 24.27 33.42 15.05
CA ARG A 13 23.88 33.52 16.45
C ARG A 13 24.30 34.85 17.05
N ASN A 14 25.49 35.35 16.74
CA ASN A 14 25.99 36.64 17.22
C ASN A 14 25.21 37.82 16.64
N LEU A 15 24.70 37.73 15.40
CA LEU A 15 23.99 38.81 14.71
C LEU A 15 22.50 38.84 14.99
N TYR A 16 21.87 37.68 15.04
CA TYR A 16 20.39 37.53 15.03
C TYR A 16 19.83 36.73 16.21
N GLY A 17 20.71 36.21 17.08
CA GLY A 17 20.32 35.38 18.24
C GLY A 17 20.12 33.90 17.85
N SER A 18 19.45 33.16 18.74
CA SER A 18 19.31 31.71 18.65
C SER A 18 18.32 31.23 17.56
N THR A 19 17.39 32.08 17.16
CA THR A 19 16.39 31.73 16.16
C THR A 19 16.54 32.66 14.96
N VAL A 20 16.84 32.07 13.81
CA VAL A 20 17.08 32.80 12.55
C VAL A 20 15.97 32.52 11.54
N THR A 21 15.47 33.54 10.88
CA THR A 21 14.45 33.49 9.86
C THR A 21 15.06 33.46 8.43
N SER A 22 14.26 33.08 7.43
CA SER A 22 14.69 33.09 6.02
C SER A 22 15.15 34.48 5.54
N ALA A 23 14.55 35.56 6.07
CA ALA A 23 14.91 36.93 5.69
C ALA A 23 16.31 37.28 6.23
N GLU A 24 16.58 37.01 7.50
CA GLU A 24 17.87 37.23 8.17
C GLU A 24 18.98 36.38 7.55
N LEU A 25 18.66 35.10 7.20
CA LEU A 25 19.60 34.22 6.50
C LEU A 25 19.98 34.77 5.11
N LYS A 26 19.02 35.33 4.36
CA LYS A 26 19.29 35.99 3.08
C LYS A 26 20.14 37.23 3.24
N ALA A 27 19.85 38.06 4.26
CA ALA A 27 20.65 39.25 4.56
C ALA A 27 22.11 38.89 4.91
N TRP A 28 22.31 37.87 5.74
CA TRP A 28 23.64 37.35 6.07
C TRP A 28 24.38 36.85 4.83
N CYS A 29 23.70 36.12 3.94
CA CYS A 29 24.30 35.63 2.72
C CYS A 29 24.75 36.75 1.79
N ALA A 30 23.98 37.83 1.68
CA ALA A 30 24.36 39.01 0.91
C ALA A 30 25.60 39.72 1.46
N MET A 31 25.70 39.81 2.79
CA MET A 31 26.88 40.44 3.47
C MET A 31 28.15 39.58 3.32
N ASN A 32 28.02 38.28 3.22
CA ASN A 32 29.19 37.34 3.16
C ASN A 32 29.47 36.79 1.77
N GLY A 33 28.82 37.28 0.70
CA GLY A 33 29.05 36.86 -0.67
C GLY A 33 28.72 35.39 -0.96
N THR A 34 27.75 34.84 -0.22
CA THR A 34 27.33 33.43 -0.33
C THR A 34 25.89 33.30 -0.83
N THR A 35 25.53 32.12 -1.34
CA THR A 35 24.16 31.89 -1.79
C THR A 35 23.29 31.28 -0.70
N TYR A 36 22.03 31.74 -0.62
CA TYR A 36 21.05 31.23 0.33
C TYR A 36 20.90 29.70 0.26
N GLN A 37 20.90 29.11 -0.94
CA GLN A 37 20.76 27.67 -1.12
C GLN A 37 21.91 26.88 -0.50
N THR A 38 23.16 27.35 -0.63
CA THR A 38 24.32 26.73 -0.05
C THR A 38 24.31 26.76 1.48
N VAL A 39 23.93 27.92 2.03
CA VAL A 39 23.90 28.12 3.48
C VAL A 39 22.72 27.38 4.12
N SER A 40 21.56 27.42 3.50
CA SER A 40 20.36 26.72 3.96
C SER A 40 20.58 25.19 4.03
N LYS A 41 21.26 24.59 3.02
CA LYS A 41 21.63 23.17 3.05
C LYS A 41 22.60 22.84 4.19
N LYS A 42 23.56 23.69 4.48
CA LYS A 42 24.51 23.50 5.58
C LYS A 42 23.86 23.62 6.97
N LEU A 43 22.78 24.39 7.06
CA LEU A 43 22.04 24.60 8.30
C LEU A 43 20.81 23.68 8.42
N ASP A 44 20.65 22.69 7.56
CA ASP A 44 19.46 21.83 7.56
C ASP A 44 19.28 21.07 8.89
N GLN A 45 20.36 20.71 9.55
CA GLN A 45 20.38 20.10 10.89
C GLN A 45 19.83 21.03 12.02
N PHE A 46 19.75 22.33 11.79
CA PHE A 46 19.21 23.31 12.74
C PHE A 46 17.80 23.77 12.39
N LYS A 47 17.14 23.13 11.43
CA LYS A 47 15.82 23.53 10.92
C LYS A 47 14.73 23.28 11.97
N ALA A 48 14.10 24.36 12.43
CA ALA A 48 13.04 24.33 13.43
C ALA A 48 11.62 24.46 12.84
N GLY A 49 11.52 24.63 11.51
CA GLY A 49 10.25 24.79 10.81
C GLY A 49 10.40 25.41 9.43
N ARG A 50 9.29 25.73 8.76
CA ARG A 50 9.32 26.31 7.42
C ARG A 50 9.97 27.70 7.45
N GLY A 51 11.22 27.82 6.99
CA GLY A 51 11.98 29.06 6.93
C GLY A 51 12.48 29.61 8.28
N LYS A 52 12.65 28.74 9.28
CA LYS A 52 13.20 29.05 10.60
C LYS A 52 14.26 28.05 11.01
N TRP A 53 15.34 28.49 11.64
CA TRP A 53 16.43 27.69 12.17
C TRP A 53 16.66 28.04 13.63
N ASN A 54 16.84 27.02 14.47
CA ASN A 54 17.21 27.19 15.87
C ASN A 54 18.68 26.77 16.08
N LEU A 55 19.54 27.71 16.34
CA LEU A 55 20.99 27.51 16.44
C LEU A 55 21.45 27.06 17.83
N ASP A 56 20.57 27.02 18.84
CA ASP A 56 20.86 26.53 20.20
C ASP A 56 20.70 25.02 20.35
N VAL A 57 20.11 24.39 19.36
CA VAL A 57 20.03 22.92 19.33
C VAL A 57 21.43 22.41 19.02
N THR A 58 22.11 21.81 20.01
CA THR A 58 23.29 20.98 19.74
C THR A 58 22.85 19.98 18.68
N PRO A 59 23.59 19.82 17.56
CA PRO A 59 23.23 18.85 16.57
C PRO A 59 23.21 17.48 17.27
N GLN A 60 22.05 17.04 17.67
CA GLN A 60 21.84 15.63 17.91
C GLN A 60 22.17 15.01 16.57
N LYS A 61 23.29 14.28 16.53
CA LYS A 61 23.54 13.30 15.51
C LYS A 61 22.20 12.59 15.35
N VAL A 62 21.50 12.94 14.28
CA VAL A 62 20.39 12.12 13.84
C VAL A 62 21.11 10.82 13.53
N GLU A 63 21.20 9.94 14.52
CA GLU A 63 21.33 8.54 14.23
C GLU A 63 20.20 8.33 13.24
N GLU A 64 20.60 8.08 12.03
CA GLU A 64 19.75 7.52 11.01
C GLU A 64 19.13 6.32 11.73
N ILE A 65 17.98 6.57 12.36
CA ILE A 65 17.10 5.51 12.74
C ILE A 65 16.77 4.96 11.36
N GLU A 66 17.57 4.00 10.90
CA GLU A 66 17.04 2.97 10.04
C GLU A 66 15.77 2.58 10.75
N ARG A 67 14.67 3.18 10.34
CA ARG A 67 13.36 2.60 10.54
C ARG A 67 13.44 1.34 9.70
N THR A 68 14.04 0.31 10.28
CA THR A 68 13.62 -1.03 10.00
C THR A 68 12.11 -0.93 10.16
N TYR A 69 11.43 -0.86 9.04
CA TYR A 69 10.04 -1.23 8.96
C TYR A 69 10.04 -2.70 9.39
N GLU A 70 10.05 -2.94 10.70
CA GLU A 70 9.42 -4.13 11.20
C GLU A 70 7.98 -3.95 10.72
N ALA A 71 7.67 -4.63 9.64
CA ALA A 71 6.29 -4.80 9.24
C ALA A 71 5.55 -5.17 10.53
N PRO A 72 4.50 -4.41 10.93
CA PRO A 72 3.80 -4.70 12.17
C PRO A 72 3.53 -6.18 12.14
N ALA A 73 3.96 -6.89 13.21
CA ALA A 73 3.88 -8.33 13.28
C ALA A 73 2.51 -8.70 12.77
N ALA A 74 2.49 -9.35 11.60
CA ALA A 74 1.24 -9.73 10.97
C ALA A 74 0.47 -10.44 12.08
N MET A 75 -0.71 -9.92 12.43
CA MET A 75 -1.60 -10.62 13.34
C MET A 75 -1.58 -12.06 12.84
N PRO A 76 -1.37 -13.06 13.72
CA PRO A 76 -1.24 -14.43 13.28
C PRO A 76 -2.41 -14.65 12.33
N ALA A 77 -2.09 -14.86 11.05
CA ALA A 77 -3.08 -15.17 10.06
C ALA A 77 -3.73 -16.42 10.62
N VAL A 78 -4.96 -16.29 11.10
CA VAL A 78 -5.78 -17.48 11.37
C VAL A 78 -5.71 -18.19 10.03
N GLU A 79 -5.04 -19.34 9.98
CA GLU A 79 -4.99 -20.17 8.78
C GLU A 79 -6.42 -20.61 8.49
N GLN A 80 -7.18 -19.71 7.90
CA GLN A 80 -8.49 -20.03 7.39
C GLN A 80 -8.27 -20.92 6.19
N ASN A 81 -8.73 -22.14 6.29
CA ASN A 81 -8.80 -23.01 5.14
C ASN A 81 -9.84 -22.44 4.17
N LEU A 82 -9.37 -21.84 3.09
CA LEU A 82 -10.22 -21.25 2.05
C LEU A 82 -10.55 -22.24 0.92
N ILE A 83 -10.27 -23.52 1.11
CA ILE A 83 -10.66 -24.57 0.16
C ILE A 83 -12.16 -24.81 0.35
N PRO A 84 -12.99 -24.65 -0.69
CA PRO A 84 -14.42 -24.91 -0.60
C PRO A 84 -14.72 -26.37 -0.21
N GLU A 85 -15.85 -26.59 0.44
CA GLU A 85 -16.32 -27.93 0.76
C GLU A 85 -16.75 -28.67 -0.51
N LYS A 86 -16.40 -29.94 -0.57
CA LYS A 86 -16.80 -30.81 -1.67
C LYS A 86 -18.23 -31.28 -1.46
N ASP A 87 -19.07 -31.04 -2.44
CA ASP A 87 -20.45 -31.54 -2.47
C ASP A 87 -20.53 -32.84 -3.26
N ASP A 88 -20.90 -33.94 -2.59
CA ASP A 88 -21.00 -35.25 -3.21
C ASP A 88 -22.23 -35.39 -4.14
N THR A 89 -23.18 -34.45 -4.04
CA THR A 89 -24.37 -34.40 -4.90
C THR A 89 -24.13 -33.61 -6.20
N PHE A 90 -22.96 -32.96 -6.32
CA PHE A 90 -22.64 -32.14 -7.48
C PHE A 90 -22.56 -32.96 -8.76
N VAL A 91 -23.37 -32.59 -9.76
CA VAL A 91 -23.34 -33.14 -11.08
C VAL A 91 -22.59 -32.21 -12.02
N LYS A 92 -21.58 -32.75 -12.71
CA LYS A 92 -20.81 -31.98 -13.69
C LYS A 92 -21.69 -31.62 -14.89
N PHE A 93 -21.72 -30.35 -15.23
CA PHE A 93 -22.48 -29.84 -16.35
C PHE A 93 -21.77 -28.72 -17.11
N GLY A 94 -22.25 -28.38 -18.29
CA GLY A 94 -21.71 -27.27 -19.10
C GLY A 94 -20.21 -27.35 -19.30
N ASN A 95 -19.53 -26.24 -19.13
CA ASN A 95 -18.07 -26.09 -19.33
C ASN A 95 -17.22 -26.46 -18.10
N TYR A 96 -17.78 -27.26 -17.17
CA TYR A 96 -17.06 -27.66 -15.94
C TYR A 96 -15.67 -28.26 -16.22
N GLY A 97 -15.56 -29.08 -17.26
CA GLY A 97 -14.29 -29.71 -17.65
C GLY A 97 -13.19 -28.70 -18.02
N ASP A 98 -13.59 -27.64 -18.70
CA ASP A 98 -12.65 -26.59 -19.10
C ASP A 98 -12.27 -25.69 -17.91
N ILE A 99 -13.23 -25.32 -17.06
CA ILE A 99 -12.97 -24.61 -15.79
C ILE A 99 -11.97 -25.41 -14.96
N LYS A 100 -12.19 -26.71 -14.79
CA LYS A 100 -11.29 -27.57 -14.03
C LYS A 100 -9.88 -27.61 -14.61
N LYS A 101 -9.71 -27.72 -15.93
CA LYS A 101 -8.39 -27.69 -16.60
C LYS A 101 -7.66 -26.37 -16.38
N ILE A 102 -8.39 -25.24 -16.46
CA ILE A 102 -7.81 -23.90 -16.23
C ILE A 102 -7.28 -23.82 -14.79
N ILE A 103 -8.08 -24.21 -13.80
CA ILE A 103 -7.67 -24.19 -12.38
C ILE A 103 -6.49 -25.14 -12.12
N GLU A 104 -6.51 -26.32 -12.74
CA GLU A 104 -5.46 -27.34 -12.63
C GLU A 104 -4.11 -26.86 -13.22
N SER A 105 -4.15 -26.07 -14.29
CA SER A 105 -2.95 -25.55 -14.97
C SER A 105 -2.08 -24.67 -14.09
N ARG A 106 -2.63 -24.05 -13.03
CA ARG A 106 -1.98 -23.08 -12.15
C ARG A 106 -1.39 -21.86 -12.88
N LEU A 107 -1.78 -21.64 -14.11
CA LEU A 107 -1.40 -20.45 -14.86
C LEU A 107 -2.40 -19.32 -14.57
N PHE A 108 -1.90 -18.10 -14.59
CA PHE A 108 -2.78 -16.94 -14.57
C PHE A 108 -3.55 -16.90 -15.90
N TYR A 109 -4.84 -17.20 -15.83
CA TYR A 109 -5.72 -17.24 -17.01
C TYR A 109 -7.05 -16.58 -16.67
N PRO A 110 -7.23 -15.29 -17.02
CA PRO A 110 -8.50 -14.60 -16.83
C PRO A 110 -9.63 -15.31 -17.61
N THR A 111 -10.67 -15.69 -16.90
CA THR A 111 -11.79 -16.45 -17.48
C THR A 111 -13.10 -15.74 -17.20
N PHE A 112 -13.86 -15.47 -18.24
CA PHE A 112 -15.17 -14.85 -18.14
C PHE A 112 -16.27 -15.91 -18.35
N ILE A 113 -17.09 -16.16 -17.32
CA ILE A 113 -18.16 -17.15 -17.33
C ILE A 113 -19.50 -16.44 -17.43
N THR A 114 -20.21 -16.64 -18.53
CA THR A 114 -21.53 -16.04 -18.78
C THR A 114 -22.64 -17.10 -18.77
N GLY A 115 -23.86 -16.68 -18.53
CA GLY A 115 -25.04 -17.53 -18.57
C GLY A 115 -26.15 -17.01 -17.68
N LEU A 116 -27.31 -17.60 -17.77
CA LEU A 116 -28.51 -17.22 -17.01
C LEU A 116 -28.26 -17.33 -15.50
N SER A 117 -28.94 -16.48 -14.72
CA SER A 117 -28.90 -16.56 -13.26
C SER A 117 -29.43 -17.92 -12.79
N GLY A 118 -28.88 -18.44 -11.69
CA GLY A 118 -29.26 -19.75 -11.16
C GLY A 118 -28.69 -20.96 -11.90
N ASN A 119 -27.90 -20.77 -12.96
CA ASN A 119 -27.28 -21.87 -13.75
C ASN A 119 -26.09 -22.55 -13.07
N GLY A 120 -25.81 -22.28 -11.79
CA GLY A 120 -24.73 -22.93 -11.05
C GLY A 120 -23.32 -22.56 -11.49
N LYS A 121 -23.10 -21.41 -12.17
CA LYS A 121 -21.77 -20.94 -12.60
C LYS A 121 -20.77 -20.88 -11.46
N THR A 122 -21.11 -20.14 -10.42
CA THR A 122 -20.33 -19.98 -9.19
C THR A 122 -20.06 -21.31 -8.52
N PHE A 123 -21.10 -22.13 -8.36
CA PHE A 123 -21.00 -23.45 -7.76
C PHE A 123 -20.08 -24.41 -8.53
N SER A 124 -20.05 -24.30 -9.87
CA SER A 124 -19.12 -25.09 -10.70
C SER A 124 -17.66 -24.73 -10.42
N VAL A 125 -17.34 -23.46 -10.22
CA VAL A 125 -15.98 -23.01 -9.88
C VAL A 125 -15.61 -23.48 -8.47
N GLU A 126 -16.51 -23.32 -7.51
CA GLU A 126 -16.33 -23.80 -6.12
C GLU A 126 -16.03 -25.29 -6.08
N GLN A 127 -16.83 -26.10 -6.78
CA GLN A 127 -16.64 -27.55 -6.84
C GLN A 127 -15.36 -27.97 -7.59
N ALA A 128 -14.95 -27.21 -8.60
CA ALA A 128 -13.65 -27.44 -9.25
C ALA A 128 -12.49 -27.16 -8.28
N CYS A 129 -12.54 -26.07 -7.52
CA CYS A 129 -11.55 -25.75 -6.49
C CYS A 129 -11.54 -26.81 -5.38
N ALA A 130 -12.70 -27.22 -4.89
CA ALA A 130 -12.84 -28.27 -3.88
C ALA A 130 -12.21 -29.60 -4.32
N GLN A 131 -12.49 -30.05 -5.56
CA GLN A 131 -11.94 -31.30 -6.09
C GLN A 131 -10.42 -31.27 -6.30
N LEU A 132 -9.87 -30.08 -6.60
CA LEU A 132 -8.43 -29.88 -6.82
C LEU A 132 -7.69 -29.46 -5.56
N GLY A 133 -8.37 -29.28 -4.42
CA GLY A 133 -7.77 -28.81 -3.17
C GLY A 133 -7.15 -27.40 -3.33
N ARG A 134 -7.80 -26.52 -4.12
CA ARG A 134 -7.35 -25.16 -4.35
C ARG A 134 -8.13 -24.18 -3.49
N GLU A 135 -7.39 -23.28 -2.84
CA GLU A 135 -8.00 -22.16 -2.13
C GLU A 135 -8.74 -21.25 -3.10
N MET A 136 -9.87 -20.72 -2.68
CA MET A 136 -10.68 -19.80 -3.44
C MET A 136 -11.16 -18.64 -2.57
N ILE A 137 -11.01 -17.43 -3.08
CA ILE A 137 -11.56 -16.21 -2.49
C ILE A 137 -12.67 -15.74 -3.42
N ARG A 138 -13.89 -15.66 -2.88
CA ARG A 138 -15.06 -15.16 -3.61
C ARG A 138 -15.40 -13.76 -3.15
N VAL A 139 -15.64 -12.88 -4.12
CA VAL A 139 -16.09 -11.51 -3.89
C VAL A 139 -17.37 -11.27 -4.70
N ASN A 140 -18.46 -10.93 -4.02
CA ASN A 140 -19.67 -10.48 -4.67
C ASN A 140 -19.57 -8.98 -4.92
N LEU A 141 -19.54 -8.60 -6.19
CA LEU A 141 -19.46 -7.20 -6.58
C LEU A 141 -20.84 -6.54 -6.53
N THR A 142 -20.86 -5.30 -6.14
CA THR A 142 -22.04 -4.44 -6.09
C THR A 142 -21.72 -3.09 -6.71
N ILE A 143 -22.73 -2.25 -6.91
CA ILE A 143 -22.51 -0.89 -7.41
C ILE A 143 -21.74 -0.02 -6.41
N GLU A 144 -21.72 -0.38 -5.14
CA GLU A 144 -21.01 0.31 -4.06
C GLU A 144 -19.59 -0.20 -3.85
N THR A 145 -19.24 -1.34 -4.45
CA THR A 145 -17.88 -1.91 -4.34
C THR A 145 -16.89 -0.95 -4.98
N ASP A 146 -15.88 -0.56 -4.23
CA ASP A 146 -14.83 0.32 -4.70
C ASP A 146 -13.44 -0.37 -4.75
N GLU A 147 -12.43 0.39 -5.14
CA GLU A 147 -11.06 -0.09 -5.28
C GLU A 147 -10.45 -0.51 -3.94
N ASP A 148 -10.77 0.24 -2.88
CA ASP A 148 -10.26 -0.04 -1.53
C ASP A 148 -10.84 -1.35 -0.96
N ASP A 149 -12.06 -1.72 -1.37
CA ASP A 149 -12.68 -3.00 -0.98
C ASP A 149 -11.97 -4.20 -1.63
N LEU A 150 -11.44 -4.03 -2.84
CA LEU A 150 -10.80 -5.11 -3.60
C LEU A 150 -9.30 -5.21 -3.35
N ILE A 151 -8.59 -4.10 -3.39
CA ILE A 151 -7.13 -4.06 -3.24
C ILE A 151 -6.76 -3.94 -1.78
N GLY A 152 -7.53 -3.18 -1.02
CA GLY A 152 -7.25 -2.88 0.38
C GLY A 152 -7.02 -1.39 0.60
N GLY A 153 -6.96 -1.00 1.86
CA GLY A 153 -6.83 0.40 2.23
C GLY A 153 -6.29 0.58 3.64
N PHE A 154 -6.02 1.82 3.99
CA PHE A 154 -5.62 2.17 5.34
C PHE A 154 -6.80 2.16 6.30
N ARG A 155 -6.65 1.47 7.42
CA ARG A 155 -7.64 1.40 8.50
C ARG A 155 -7.04 1.89 9.81
N LEU A 156 -7.86 2.55 10.63
CA LEU A 156 -7.45 2.97 11.97
C LEU A 156 -7.69 1.80 12.95
N VAL A 157 -6.59 1.25 13.49
CA VAL A 157 -6.63 0.15 14.46
C VAL A 157 -5.88 0.62 15.71
N ASN A 158 -6.57 0.66 16.85
CA ASN A 158 -5.99 1.09 18.15
C ASN A 158 -5.30 2.47 18.13
N GLY A 159 -5.77 3.39 17.27
CA GLY A 159 -5.19 4.73 17.13
C GLY A 159 -4.04 4.83 16.14
N GLU A 160 -3.64 3.75 15.51
CA GLU A 160 -2.62 3.70 14.47
C GLU A 160 -3.24 3.43 13.09
N THR A 161 -2.66 4.04 12.05
CA THR A 161 -3.09 3.82 10.68
C THR A 161 -2.32 2.62 10.11
N VAL A 162 -3.04 1.52 9.85
CA VAL A 162 -2.46 0.27 9.35
C VAL A 162 -3.06 -0.06 7.98
N TRP A 163 -2.21 -0.52 7.06
CA TRP A 163 -2.67 -1.04 5.79
C TRP A 163 -3.35 -2.40 5.98
N HIS A 164 -4.52 -2.58 5.37
CA HIS A 164 -5.26 -3.84 5.36
C HIS A 164 -5.42 -4.31 3.92
N ASN A 165 -4.94 -5.54 3.64
CA ASN A 165 -5.04 -6.11 2.30
C ASN A 165 -6.50 -6.44 1.97
N GLY A 166 -6.90 -6.15 0.73
CA GLY A 166 -8.16 -6.60 0.19
C GLY A 166 -8.06 -8.01 -0.44
N PRO A 167 -9.20 -8.59 -0.83
CA PRO A 167 -9.29 -9.96 -1.34
C PRO A 167 -8.45 -10.23 -2.59
N VAL A 168 -8.22 -9.24 -3.44
CA VAL A 168 -7.35 -9.37 -4.63
C VAL A 168 -5.91 -9.60 -4.20
N ILE A 169 -5.38 -8.76 -3.30
CA ILE A 169 -4.01 -8.88 -2.81
C ILE A 169 -3.85 -10.18 -2.02
N GLU A 170 -4.84 -10.54 -1.22
CA GLU A 170 -4.82 -11.80 -0.47
C GLU A 170 -4.80 -13.02 -1.40
N ALA A 171 -5.63 -13.03 -2.45
CA ALA A 171 -5.62 -14.10 -3.45
C ALA A 171 -4.28 -14.22 -4.16
N LEU A 172 -3.65 -13.10 -4.53
CA LEU A 172 -2.33 -13.08 -5.16
C LEU A 172 -1.24 -13.62 -4.24
N GLN A 173 -1.24 -13.21 -2.97
CA GLN A 173 -0.23 -13.67 -1.99
C GLN A 173 -0.34 -15.17 -1.70
N ARG A 174 -1.55 -15.71 -1.66
CA ARG A 174 -1.81 -17.12 -1.39
C ARG A 174 -1.76 -18.00 -2.64
N GLY A 175 -1.78 -17.41 -3.84
CA GLY A 175 -1.96 -18.13 -5.10
C GLY A 175 -3.33 -18.80 -5.18
N ALA A 176 -4.34 -18.20 -4.54
CA ALA A 176 -5.71 -18.68 -4.53
C ALA A 176 -6.44 -18.32 -5.84
N ILE A 177 -7.52 -19.00 -6.11
CA ILE A 177 -8.43 -18.62 -7.20
C ILE A 177 -9.29 -17.44 -6.72
N LEU A 178 -9.23 -16.33 -7.43
CA LEU A 178 -10.11 -15.19 -7.19
C LEU A 178 -11.36 -15.32 -8.07
N LEU A 179 -12.52 -15.41 -7.45
CA LEU A 179 -13.82 -15.43 -8.11
C LEU A 179 -14.55 -14.13 -7.86
N LEU A 180 -14.66 -13.31 -8.90
CA LEU A 180 -15.47 -12.08 -8.89
C LEU A 180 -16.87 -12.42 -9.41
N ASP A 181 -17.85 -12.43 -8.51
CA ASP A 181 -19.23 -12.73 -8.84
C ASP A 181 -20.04 -11.44 -9.07
N GLU A 182 -21.08 -11.50 -9.86
CA GLU A 182 -21.97 -10.37 -10.20
C GLU A 182 -21.20 -9.19 -10.86
N ILE A 183 -20.25 -9.48 -11.74
CA ILE A 183 -19.35 -8.47 -12.34
C ILE A 183 -20.10 -7.42 -13.18
N ASP A 184 -21.28 -7.74 -13.66
CA ASP A 184 -22.18 -6.85 -14.39
C ASP A 184 -22.77 -5.73 -13.51
N LEU A 185 -22.76 -5.90 -12.19
CA LEU A 185 -23.15 -4.87 -11.23
C LEU A 185 -22.01 -3.93 -10.86
N ALA A 186 -20.77 -4.30 -11.18
CA ALA A 186 -19.61 -3.51 -10.82
C ALA A 186 -19.58 -2.15 -11.53
N SER A 187 -19.06 -1.14 -10.83
CA SER A 187 -18.83 0.17 -11.42
C SER A 187 -17.80 0.13 -12.54
N ASN A 188 -17.84 1.08 -13.49
CA ASN A 188 -16.85 1.18 -14.55
C ASN A 188 -15.39 1.31 -14.02
N LYS A 189 -15.19 1.84 -12.82
CA LYS A 189 -13.88 1.91 -12.18
C LYS A 189 -13.30 0.52 -11.92
N ILE A 190 -14.12 -0.38 -11.42
CA ILE A 190 -13.71 -1.77 -11.12
C ILE A 190 -13.40 -2.54 -12.41
N LEU A 191 -14.18 -2.33 -13.47
CA LEU A 191 -13.94 -2.99 -14.74
C LEU A 191 -12.59 -2.58 -15.37
N CYS A 192 -12.12 -1.35 -15.13
CA CYS A 192 -10.80 -0.90 -15.59
C CYS A 192 -9.62 -1.53 -14.84
N LEU A 193 -9.82 -2.07 -13.63
CA LEU A 193 -8.75 -2.77 -12.89
C LEU A 193 -8.40 -4.15 -13.50
N GLN A 194 -9.21 -4.64 -14.44
CA GLN A 194 -9.04 -5.94 -15.09
C GLN A 194 -8.34 -5.86 -16.45
N SER A 195 -8.06 -4.65 -16.93
CA SER A 195 -7.36 -4.39 -18.18
C SER A 195 -5.88 -4.11 -17.92
#